data_41049d3ff9801f53fa8eab28b19410ef
#
_entry.id   41049d3ff9801f53fa8eab28b19410ef
#
_cell.length_a   1.000
_cell.length_b   1.000
_cell.length_c   1.000
_cell.angle_alpha   90.00
_cell.angle_beta   90.00
_cell.angle_gamma   90.00
#
_symmetry.space_group_name_H-M   'P 1'
#
loop_
_entity.id
_entity.type
_entity.pdbx_description
1 polymer ?
#
loop_
_entity_poly.entity_id
_entity_poly.type
_entity_poly.pdbx_seq_one_letter_code
_entity_poly.pdbx_strand_id
1 'polypeptide(L)'
;MRQLIDIPSCVPAVPGLEHAGAEFGPAQIEELAKLERVVGLAEVMDYLDVIHGGDRMMDIIRTAEEHGLYLQGHAPFVEGRMLSAYLCGGPNTCHESRTAEEALEKMRSGMRVDARDSSITKNVEAIWSGVKDFRFFDNFCLCTDDREADDILHNGHINDVVRAAIKYGMEPVAAIKSATLNSAREAGLQNLGAVAPGYAADMLLVDDLRELTPSHVFYAGKLVAQEGRLLAEIEDKSYPLESANSVHVRKLAAEDFTIHPPVSQGKVKVNLMKYYDMNLSTTDIVCEEVWVKDGRIDISGDQDLKFVAVVNRYEGNDNIALGLVRGFGTKTGALASTVSHDSHNLTIV
;
A
#
# COMPACT_ATOMS: atom_id res chain seq x y z
N MET A 1 -5.11 4.99 21.05
CA MET A 1 -4.54 5.32 19.72
C MET A 1 -5.47 6.29 19.02
N ARG A 2 -4.95 7.32 18.39
CA ARG A 2 -5.73 8.23 17.54
C ARG A 2 -5.79 7.64 16.13
N GLN A 3 -6.97 7.36 15.65
CA GLN A 3 -7.18 6.89 14.28
C GLN A 3 -7.82 8.03 13.49
N LEU A 4 -7.20 8.37 12.39
CA LEU A 4 -7.67 9.25 11.36
C LEU A 4 -7.82 8.42 10.08
N ILE A 5 -8.73 8.80 9.22
CA ILE A 5 -9.15 7.96 8.09
C ILE A 5 -9.04 8.79 6.82
N ASP A 6 -8.51 8.18 5.79
CA ASP A 6 -8.53 8.71 4.45
C ASP A 6 -9.55 7.96 3.60
N ILE A 7 -10.23 8.67 2.73
CA ILE A 7 -11.20 8.09 1.80
C ILE A 7 -10.42 7.43 0.66
N PRO A 8 -10.67 6.14 0.32
CA PRO A 8 -9.97 5.53 -0.79
C PRO A 8 -10.42 6.11 -2.14
N SER A 9 -9.45 6.47 -3.00
CA SER A 9 -9.71 6.81 -4.41
C SER A 9 -9.60 5.58 -5.32
N CYS A 10 -9.02 4.50 -4.81
CA CYS A 10 -8.68 3.28 -5.53
C CYS A 10 -9.78 2.20 -5.47
N VAL A 11 -11.03 2.60 -5.68
CA VAL A 11 -12.17 1.68 -5.72
C VAL A 11 -12.90 1.85 -7.07
N PRO A 12 -12.45 1.11 -8.11
CA PRO A 12 -11.19 0.37 -8.24
C PRO A 12 -9.98 1.30 -8.44
N ALA A 13 -8.76 0.77 -8.29
CA ALA A 13 -7.53 1.53 -8.53
C ALA A 13 -7.44 1.99 -10.00
N VAL A 14 -7.67 1.07 -10.95
CA VAL A 14 -7.72 1.37 -12.39
C VAL A 14 -9.01 0.81 -12.98
N PRO A 15 -10.02 1.65 -13.26
CA PRO A 15 -11.26 1.22 -13.87
C PRO A 15 -11.04 0.48 -15.20
N GLY A 16 -11.78 -0.62 -15.38
CA GLY A 16 -11.68 -1.46 -16.57
C GLY A 16 -10.57 -2.51 -16.54
N LEU A 17 -9.58 -2.39 -15.64
CA LEU A 17 -8.59 -3.43 -15.38
C LEU A 17 -8.89 -4.23 -14.12
N GLU A 18 -9.55 -3.62 -13.15
CA GLU A 18 -9.85 -4.23 -11.87
C GLU A 18 -11.35 -4.17 -11.53
N HIS A 19 -11.79 -5.11 -10.71
CA HIS A 19 -13.10 -5.12 -10.05
C HIS A 19 -12.90 -5.12 -8.53
N ALA A 20 -13.37 -4.06 -7.86
CA ALA A 20 -13.25 -3.90 -6.41
C ALA A 20 -14.60 -4.09 -5.67
N GLY A 21 -15.64 -4.58 -6.35
CA GLY A 21 -16.97 -4.79 -5.79
C GLY A 21 -17.78 -3.52 -5.55
N ALA A 22 -17.17 -2.36 -5.78
CA ALA A 22 -17.79 -1.03 -5.71
C ALA A 22 -17.06 -0.09 -6.66
N GLU A 23 -17.65 1.09 -6.88
CA GLU A 23 -17.02 2.17 -7.62
C GLU A 23 -17.19 3.47 -6.84
N PHE A 24 -16.05 4.14 -6.55
CA PHE A 24 -16.03 5.45 -5.91
C PHE A 24 -15.81 6.53 -6.96
N GLY A 25 -16.69 7.50 -6.91
CA GLY A 25 -16.59 8.75 -7.66
C GLY A 25 -16.82 9.94 -6.74
N PRO A 26 -16.99 11.16 -7.28
CA PRO A 26 -17.18 12.38 -6.51
C PRO A 26 -18.31 12.30 -5.47
N ALA A 27 -19.40 11.62 -5.79
CA ALA A 27 -20.56 11.48 -4.88
C ALA A 27 -20.21 10.72 -3.59
N GLN A 28 -19.39 9.65 -3.69
CA GLN A 28 -18.92 8.89 -2.53
C GLN A 28 -17.93 9.71 -1.70
N ILE A 29 -17.06 10.47 -2.35
CA ILE A 29 -16.13 11.37 -1.67
C ILE A 29 -16.90 12.44 -0.90
N GLU A 30 -17.88 13.10 -1.54
CA GLU A 30 -18.77 14.10 -0.94
C GLU A 30 -19.51 13.57 0.30
N GLU A 31 -19.96 12.32 0.27
CA GLU A 31 -20.65 11.68 1.39
C GLU A 31 -19.69 11.35 2.55
N LEU A 32 -18.58 10.69 2.23
CA LEU A 32 -17.63 10.21 3.23
C LEU A 32 -16.81 11.33 3.88
N ALA A 33 -16.57 12.42 3.16
CA ALA A 33 -15.86 13.60 3.69
C ALA A 33 -16.59 14.26 4.90
N LYS A 34 -17.88 13.99 5.06
CA LYS A 34 -18.69 14.50 6.19
C LYS A 34 -18.52 13.68 7.46
N LEU A 35 -17.89 12.52 7.39
CA LEU A 35 -17.69 11.65 8.55
C LEU A 35 -16.61 12.23 9.48
N GLU A 36 -16.84 12.04 10.77
CA GLU A 36 -15.88 12.44 11.80
C GLU A 36 -14.54 11.68 11.61
N ARG A 37 -13.44 12.39 11.76
CA ARG A 37 -12.08 11.87 11.64
C ARG A 37 -11.61 11.51 10.24
N VAL A 38 -12.38 11.78 9.20
CA VAL A 38 -11.89 11.77 7.82
C VAL A 38 -11.04 13.02 7.61
N VAL A 39 -9.82 12.85 7.13
CA VAL A 39 -8.84 13.93 7.00
C VAL A 39 -8.23 14.03 5.60
N GLY A 40 -8.30 12.97 4.80
CA GLY A 40 -7.65 12.94 3.49
C GLY A 40 -8.36 12.05 2.48
N LEU A 41 -7.85 12.11 1.27
CA LEU A 41 -8.10 11.18 0.16
C LEU A 41 -6.84 10.35 -0.04
N ALA A 42 -6.93 9.03 0.07
CA ALA A 42 -5.80 8.12 -0.12
C ALA A 42 -6.23 6.78 -0.72
N GLU A 43 -5.40 6.19 -1.47
CA GLU A 43 -4.26 6.79 -2.14
C GLU A 43 -4.58 7.02 -3.62
N VAL A 44 -3.97 8.05 -4.24
CA VAL A 44 -4.25 8.37 -5.64
C VAL A 44 -3.38 7.50 -6.54
N MET A 45 -3.83 6.24 -6.76
CA MET A 45 -3.12 5.20 -7.50
C MET A 45 -3.22 5.33 -9.01
N ASP A 46 -4.33 5.87 -9.53
CA ASP A 46 -4.50 6.10 -10.96
C ASP A 46 -3.73 7.37 -11.38
N TYR A 47 -2.40 7.32 -11.20
CA TYR A 47 -1.53 8.45 -11.52
C TYR A 47 -1.53 8.78 -13.02
N LEU A 48 -1.81 7.81 -13.89
CA LEU A 48 -1.90 8.07 -15.33
C LEU A 48 -3.11 8.93 -15.67
N ASP A 49 -4.26 8.67 -15.04
CA ASP A 49 -5.46 9.49 -15.23
C ASP A 49 -5.24 10.92 -14.71
N VAL A 50 -4.54 11.07 -13.57
CA VAL A 50 -4.13 12.40 -13.05
C VAL A 50 -3.20 13.11 -14.03
N ILE A 51 -2.13 12.46 -14.52
CA ILE A 51 -1.14 13.03 -15.44
C ILE A 51 -1.79 13.50 -16.74
N HIS A 52 -2.77 12.76 -17.23
CA HIS A 52 -3.48 13.08 -18.45
C HIS A 52 -4.70 14.00 -18.25
N GLY A 53 -5.02 14.35 -17.02
CA GLY A 53 -6.16 15.20 -16.68
C GLY A 53 -7.50 14.53 -16.94
N GLY A 54 -7.58 13.22 -16.68
CA GLY A 54 -8.81 12.44 -16.90
C GLY A 54 -9.93 12.85 -15.95
N ASP A 55 -11.15 12.94 -16.49
CA ASP A 55 -12.29 13.51 -15.78
C ASP A 55 -12.56 12.83 -14.43
N ARG A 56 -12.48 11.49 -14.38
CA ARG A 56 -12.78 10.73 -13.14
C ARG A 56 -11.89 11.17 -11.98
N MET A 57 -10.57 11.09 -12.15
CA MET A 57 -9.65 11.41 -11.06
C MET A 57 -9.63 12.88 -10.73
N MET A 58 -9.72 13.75 -11.74
CA MET A 58 -9.76 15.19 -11.51
C MET A 58 -11.02 15.63 -10.77
N ASP A 59 -12.17 14.99 -11.01
CA ASP A 59 -13.41 15.29 -10.27
C ASP A 59 -13.36 14.74 -8.83
N ILE A 60 -12.78 13.56 -8.59
CA ILE A 60 -12.53 13.03 -7.26
C ILE A 60 -11.61 13.96 -6.46
N ILE A 61 -10.47 14.35 -7.05
CA ILE A 61 -9.49 15.24 -6.42
C ILE A 61 -10.12 16.59 -6.09
N ARG A 62 -10.82 17.22 -7.04
CA ARG A 62 -11.50 18.49 -6.83
C ARG A 62 -12.51 18.41 -5.66
N THR A 63 -13.30 17.36 -5.62
CA THR A 63 -14.25 17.15 -4.51
C THR A 63 -13.54 17.03 -3.16
N ALA A 64 -12.42 16.30 -3.11
CA ALA A 64 -11.63 16.20 -1.89
C ALA A 64 -11.05 17.56 -1.46
N GLU A 65 -10.52 18.35 -2.39
CA GLU A 65 -10.00 19.69 -2.12
C GLU A 65 -11.09 20.67 -1.64
N GLU A 66 -12.30 20.61 -2.19
CA GLU A 66 -13.44 21.41 -1.75
C GLU A 66 -13.82 21.12 -0.28
N HIS A 67 -13.57 19.92 0.20
CA HIS A 67 -13.74 19.51 1.60
C HIS A 67 -12.50 19.74 2.48
N GLY A 68 -11.43 20.30 1.92
CA GLY A 68 -10.18 20.56 2.65
C GLY A 68 -9.42 19.31 3.06
N LEU A 69 -9.63 18.19 2.36
CA LEU A 69 -8.91 16.95 2.58
C LEU A 69 -7.49 17.04 1.99
N TYR A 70 -6.49 16.48 2.69
CA TYR A 70 -5.18 16.34 2.08
C TYR A 70 -5.20 15.21 1.05
N LEU A 71 -4.29 15.28 0.06
CA LEU A 71 -4.23 14.32 -1.03
C LEU A 71 -2.98 13.46 -0.90
N GLN A 72 -3.15 12.21 -0.53
CA GLN A 72 -2.03 11.27 -0.50
C GLN A 72 -1.86 10.60 -1.85
N GLY A 73 -0.63 10.67 -2.36
CA GLY A 73 -0.29 10.15 -3.67
C GLY A 73 0.33 8.75 -3.64
N HIS A 74 0.31 8.15 -4.82
CA HIS A 74 0.92 6.87 -5.13
C HIS A 74 1.50 6.97 -6.54
N ALA A 75 2.79 7.19 -6.68
CA ALA A 75 3.41 7.51 -7.97
C ALA A 75 4.76 6.77 -8.15
N PRO A 76 4.76 5.40 -8.20
CA PRO A 76 5.98 4.64 -8.42
C PRO A 76 6.57 4.94 -9.79
N PHE A 77 7.90 5.17 -9.85
CA PHE A 77 8.64 5.44 -11.08
C PHE A 77 8.15 6.64 -11.90
N VAL A 78 7.37 7.53 -11.31
CA VAL A 78 6.92 8.76 -11.97
C VAL A 78 8.01 9.82 -11.82
N GLU A 79 8.60 10.25 -12.93
CA GLU A 79 9.77 11.14 -13.00
C GLU A 79 9.58 12.22 -14.06
N GLY A 80 10.41 13.23 -14.04
CA GLY A 80 10.50 14.29 -15.07
C GLY A 80 9.21 15.07 -15.26
N ARG A 81 8.79 15.15 -16.52
CA ARG A 81 7.55 15.88 -16.88
C ARG A 81 6.29 15.20 -16.35
N MET A 82 6.29 13.87 -16.24
CA MET A 82 5.17 13.14 -15.68
C MET A 82 5.01 13.45 -14.19
N LEU A 83 6.12 13.52 -13.43
CA LEU A 83 6.09 13.96 -12.04
C LEU A 83 5.54 15.37 -11.89
N SER A 84 5.99 16.29 -12.74
CA SER A 84 5.47 17.66 -12.74
C SER A 84 3.97 17.71 -13.04
N ALA A 85 3.49 16.92 -14.00
CA ALA A 85 2.06 16.82 -14.32
C ALA A 85 1.24 16.24 -13.17
N TYR A 86 1.73 15.18 -12.53
CA TYR A 86 1.10 14.56 -11.36
C TYR A 86 0.95 15.56 -10.20
N LEU A 87 2.03 16.30 -9.88
CA LEU A 87 2.01 17.34 -8.85
C LEU A 87 1.05 18.50 -9.19
N CYS A 88 0.96 18.87 -10.45
CA CYS A 88 -0.02 19.87 -10.91
C CYS A 88 -1.47 19.37 -10.79
N GLY A 89 -1.68 18.06 -10.79
CA GLY A 89 -2.98 17.42 -10.61
C GLY A 89 -3.47 17.37 -9.16
N GLY A 90 -2.62 17.74 -8.18
CA GLY A 90 -3.00 17.88 -6.77
C GLY A 90 -2.21 17.01 -5.79
N PRO A 91 -2.07 15.69 -6.00
CA PRO A 91 -1.36 14.83 -5.04
C PRO A 91 0.11 15.24 -4.91
N ASN A 92 0.59 15.39 -3.69
CA ASN A 92 1.94 15.89 -3.43
C ASN A 92 2.77 15.02 -2.49
N THR A 93 2.36 13.77 -2.29
CA THR A 93 3.08 12.77 -1.47
C THR A 93 3.34 11.51 -2.28
N CYS A 94 4.28 10.67 -1.85
CA CYS A 94 4.48 9.34 -2.41
C CYS A 94 5.24 8.43 -1.44
N HIS A 95 4.64 7.27 -1.12
CA HIS A 95 5.25 6.20 -0.32
C HIS A 95 5.84 5.07 -1.19
N GLU A 96 5.64 5.12 -2.52
CA GLU A 96 6.04 4.08 -3.47
C GLU A 96 7.43 4.29 -4.11
N SER A 97 8.19 5.30 -3.69
CA SER A 97 9.54 5.48 -4.21
C SER A 97 10.43 4.28 -3.87
N ARG A 98 11.18 3.78 -4.86
CA ARG A 98 11.97 2.55 -4.73
C ARG A 98 13.47 2.76 -4.83
N THR A 99 13.90 3.85 -5.46
CA THR A 99 15.31 4.15 -5.65
C THR A 99 15.71 5.47 -5.00
N ALA A 100 17.00 5.61 -4.78
CA ALA A 100 17.63 6.82 -4.24
C ALA A 100 17.37 8.03 -5.15
N GLU A 101 17.52 7.82 -6.45
CA GLU A 101 17.38 8.85 -7.49
C GLU A 101 15.94 9.33 -7.59
N GLU A 102 14.98 8.40 -7.62
CA GLU A 102 13.55 8.69 -7.65
C GLU A 102 13.12 9.53 -6.45
N ALA A 103 13.52 9.12 -5.24
CA ALA A 103 13.19 9.85 -4.03
C ALA A 103 13.79 11.26 -4.01
N LEU A 104 15.04 11.40 -4.44
CA LEU A 104 15.72 12.69 -4.51
C LEU A 104 15.07 13.63 -5.51
N GLU A 105 14.65 13.13 -6.68
CA GLU A 105 13.93 13.93 -7.68
C GLU A 105 12.59 14.41 -7.14
N LYS A 106 11.82 13.54 -6.51
CA LYS A 106 10.53 13.89 -5.89
C LYS A 106 10.69 14.97 -4.82
N MET A 107 11.65 14.83 -3.92
CA MET A 107 11.92 15.86 -2.91
C MET A 107 12.37 17.19 -3.52
N ARG A 108 13.20 17.17 -4.57
CA ARG A 108 13.60 18.37 -5.31
C ARG A 108 12.44 19.07 -6.01
N SER A 109 11.44 18.30 -6.43
CA SER A 109 10.22 18.79 -7.04
C SER A 109 9.18 19.32 -6.03
N GLY A 110 9.51 19.27 -4.72
CA GLY A 110 8.62 19.71 -3.65
C GLY A 110 7.64 18.66 -3.16
N MET A 111 7.69 17.45 -3.70
CA MET A 111 6.89 16.32 -3.23
C MET A 111 7.35 15.84 -1.85
N ARG A 112 6.42 15.38 -1.03
CA ARG A 112 6.73 14.65 0.20
C ARG A 112 7.06 13.21 -0.15
N VAL A 113 8.08 12.68 0.49
CA VAL A 113 8.51 11.29 0.33
C VAL A 113 8.33 10.56 1.65
N ASP A 114 7.48 9.54 1.62
CA ASP A 114 7.16 8.70 2.77
C ASP A 114 7.93 7.40 2.65
N ALA A 115 9.08 7.33 3.29
CA ALA A 115 9.88 6.12 3.31
C ALA A 115 9.22 5.08 4.21
N ARG A 116 9.02 3.87 3.68
CA ARG A 116 8.33 2.79 4.36
C ARG A 116 9.19 1.55 4.57
N ASP A 117 8.99 0.91 5.70
CA ASP A 117 9.37 -0.48 5.90
C ASP A 117 8.12 -1.25 6.32
N SER A 118 7.47 -1.87 5.33
CA SER A 118 6.31 -2.73 5.54
C SER A 118 6.73 -4.17 5.82
N SER A 119 5.78 -5.06 5.97
CA SER A 119 6.07 -6.51 6.04
C SER A 119 6.47 -7.09 4.69
N ILE A 120 6.08 -6.42 3.60
CA ILE A 120 6.29 -6.88 2.22
C ILE A 120 7.45 -6.12 1.57
N THR A 121 7.42 -4.79 1.62
CA THR A 121 8.38 -3.92 0.92
C THR A 121 9.11 -3.03 1.91
N LYS A 122 10.44 -2.96 1.79
CA LYS A 122 11.32 -2.16 2.64
C LYS A 122 12.16 -1.24 1.76
N ASN A 123 11.94 0.06 1.85
CA ASN A 123 12.63 1.03 1.01
C ASN A 123 13.38 2.13 1.78
N VAL A 124 13.30 2.15 3.11
CA VAL A 124 13.94 3.19 3.95
C VAL A 124 15.44 3.31 3.65
N GLU A 125 16.17 2.18 3.51
CA GLU A 125 17.60 2.20 3.22
C GLU A 125 17.91 2.88 1.88
N ALA A 126 17.22 2.45 0.82
CA ALA A 126 17.42 2.96 -0.52
C ALA A 126 17.10 4.47 -0.59
N ILE A 127 15.93 4.86 -0.08
CA ILE A 127 15.48 6.25 -0.09
C ILE A 127 16.43 7.13 0.74
N TRP A 128 16.76 6.72 1.98
CA TRP A 128 17.66 7.47 2.83
C TRP A 128 19.03 7.69 2.20
N SER A 129 19.58 6.69 1.50
CA SER A 129 20.85 6.82 0.80
C SER A 129 20.86 7.96 -0.22
N GLY A 130 19.73 8.22 -0.89
CA GLY A 130 19.59 9.28 -1.88
C GLY A 130 19.34 10.66 -1.28
N VAL A 131 18.67 10.73 -0.13
CA VAL A 131 18.20 12.02 0.42
C VAL A 131 18.98 12.51 1.64
N LYS A 132 19.88 11.70 2.22
CA LYS A 132 20.63 12.03 3.45
C LYS A 132 21.38 13.36 3.42
N ASP A 133 21.81 13.80 2.25
CA ASP A 133 22.53 15.08 2.04
C ASP A 133 21.58 16.22 1.63
N PHE A 134 20.28 15.98 1.53
CA PHE A 134 19.30 16.98 1.21
C PHE A 134 18.99 17.84 2.44
N ARG A 135 19.01 19.16 2.29
CA ARG A 135 18.94 20.08 3.44
C ARG A 135 17.55 20.23 4.05
N PHE A 136 16.50 19.95 3.28
CA PHE A 136 15.13 20.26 3.66
C PHE A 136 14.36 18.97 3.94
N PHE A 137 14.39 18.50 5.20
CA PHE A 137 13.75 17.26 5.62
C PHE A 137 12.30 17.40 6.07
N ASP A 138 11.70 18.58 5.96
CA ASP A 138 10.30 18.75 6.36
C ASP A 138 9.32 18.01 5.40
N ASN A 139 9.79 17.68 4.21
CA ASN A 139 9.08 16.86 3.23
C ASN A 139 9.47 15.37 3.26
N PHE A 140 10.16 14.91 4.30
CA PHE A 140 10.51 13.52 4.47
C PHE A 140 9.74 12.93 5.64
N CYS A 141 8.99 11.88 5.39
CA CYS A 141 8.21 11.16 6.38
C CYS A 141 8.62 9.69 6.46
N LEU A 142 8.25 9.03 7.53
CA LEU A 142 8.36 7.59 7.72
C LEU A 142 6.98 7.01 7.93
N CYS A 143 6.67 5.92 7.25
CA CYS A 143 5.41 5.20 7.39
C CYS A 143 5.64 3.69 7.42
N THR A 144 4.61 2.94 7.75
CA THR A 144 4.66 1.47 7.79
C THR A 144 4.09 0.84 6.54
N ASP A 145 3.08 1.46 5.96
CA ASP A 145 2.29 0.84 4.91
C ASP A 145 1.72 -0.53 5.37
N ASP A 146 1.65 -1.54 4.52
CA ASP A 146 1.14 -2.88 4.84
C ASP A 146 1.98 -3.58 5.90
N ARG A 147 1.54 -3.50 7.16
CA ARG A 147 2.22 -4.12 8.29
C ARG A 147 1.36 -5.23 8.88
N GLU A 148 1.85 -6.46 8.76
CA GLU A 148 1.18 -7.64 9.29
C GLU A 148 1.07 -7.64 10.82
N ALA A 149 0.01 -8.23 11.34
CA ALA A 149 -0.27 -8.21 12.79
C ALA A 149 0.81 -8.91 13.63
N ASP A 150 1.41 -9.97 13.12
CA ASP A 150 2.51 -10.68 13.78
C ASP A 150 3.80 -9.88 13.76
N ASP A 151 4.08 -9.13 12.70
CA ASP A 151 5.19 -8.18 12.65
C ASP A 151 5.01 -7.07 13.69
N ILE A 152 3.79 -6.53 13.82
CA ILE A 152 3.49 -5.52 14.84
C ILE A 152 3.75 -6.09 16.24
N LEU A 153 3.35 -7.33 16.49
CA LEU A 153 3.51 -8.00 17.77
C LEU A 153 4.99 -8.24 18.13
N HIS A 154 5.80 -8.68 17.18
CA HIS A 154 7.16 -9.13 17.43
C HIS A 154 8.22 -8.04 17.22
N ASN A 155 8.01 -7.18 16.22
CA ASN A 155 9.00 -6.19 15.79
C ASN A 155 8.59 -4.75 16.15
N GLY A 156 7.28 -4.49 16.29
CA GLY A 156 6.70 -3.18 16.51
C GLY A 156 6.06 -2.59 15.25
N HIS A 157 5.61 -1.37 15.35
CA HIS A 157 4.93 -0.63 14.32
C HIS A 157 5.86 0.47 13.75
N ILE A 158 5.43 1.74 13.76
CA ILE A 158 6.25 2.86 13.28
C ILE A 158 7.58 3.01 14.02
N ASN A 159 7.66 2.59 15.28
CA ASN A 159 8.93 2.56 16.04
C ASN A 159 10.00 1.64 15.41
N ASP A 160 9.57 0.56 14.74
CA ASP A 160 10.47 -0.32 14.01
C ASP A 160 11.04 0.37 12.75
N VAL A 161 10.21 1.09 12.02
CA VAL A 161 10.64 1.88 10.86
C VAL A 161 11.63 3.00 11.28
N VAL A 162 11.36 3.65 12.41
CA VAL A 162 12.28 4.67 12.95
C VAL A 162 13.62 4.05 13.34
N ARG A 163 13.62 2.86 13.99
CA ARG A 163 14.86 2.13 14.29
C ARG A 163 15.64 1.77 13.02
N ALA A 164 14.95 1.34 11.98
CA ALA A 164 15.56 1.05 10.68
C ALA A 164 16.21 2.30 10.08
N ALA A 165 15.52 3.43 10.05
CA ALA A 165 16.08 4.70 9.58
C ALA A 165 17.35 5.12 10.37
N ILE A 166 17.33 4.97 11.69
CA ILE A 166 18.49 5.25 12.56
C ILE A 166 19.64 4.28 12.26
N LYS A 167 19.34 3.01 12.07
CA LYS A 167 20.34 1.98 11.69
C LYS A 167 21.05 2.33 10.38
N TYR A 168 20.31 2.90 9.42
CA TYR A 168 20.85 3.35 8.13
C TYR A 168 21.53 4.73 8.21
N GLY A 169 21.67 5.30 9.41
CA GLY A 169 22.47 6.50 9.67
C GLY A 169 21.67 7.80 9.78
N MET A 170 20.34 7.73 9.87
CA MET A 170 19.54 8.91 10.18
C MET A 170 19.76 9.32 11.65
N GLU A 171 19.86 10.63 11.91
CA GLU A 171 19.95 11.15 13.27
C GLU A 171 18.65 10.83 14.05
N PRO A 172 18.71 10.32 15.29
CA PRO A 172 17.53 9.83 16.00
C PRO A 172 16.39 10.84 16.13
N VAL A 173 16.68 12.10 16.45
CA VAL A 173 15.62 13.13 16.57
C VAL A 173 15.01 13.46 15.21
N ALA A 174 15.83 13.46 14.15
CA ALA A 174 15.34 13.65 12.79
C ALA A 174 14.42 12.48 12.34
N ALA A 175 14.79 11.24 12.65
CA ALA A 175 13.96 10.07 12.36
C ALA A 175 12.63 10.10 13.12
N ILE A 176 12.67 10.44 14.41
CA ILE A 176 11.46 10.61 15.22
C ILE A 176 10.56 11.74 14.66
N LYS A 177 11.17 12.88 14.29
CA LYS A 177 10.44 14.00 13.68
C LYS A 177 9.76 13.57 12.37
N SER A 178 10.41 12.77 11.55
CA SER A 178 9.87 12.25 10.29
C SER A 178 8.67 11.32 10.50
N ALA A 179 8.63 10.60 11.62
CA ALA A 179 7.53 9.72 11.98
C ALA A 179 6.43 10.40 12.84
N THR A 180 6.59 11.68 13.17
CA THR A 180 5.67 12.38 14.08
C THR A 180 5.25 13.74 13.52
N LEU A 181 6.05 14.77 13.70
CA LEU A 181 5.70 16.15 13.32
C LEU A 181 5.55 16.33 11.82
N ASN A 182 6.43 15.69 11.01
CA ASN A 182 6.35 15.82 9.56
C ASN A 182 5.09 15.13 9.03
N SER A 183 4.80 13.90 9.49
CA SER A 183 3.57 13.16 9.11
C SER A 183 2.30 13.87 9.58
N ALA A 184 2.31 14.47 10.77
CA ALA A 184 1.18 15.27 11.23
C ALA A 184 0.94 16.49 10.32
N ARG A 185 2.00 17.18 9.90
CA ARG A 185 1.91 18.33 9.00
C ARG A 185 1.46 17.95 7.60
N GLU A 186 1.85 16.78 7.12
CA GLU A 186 1.40 16.24 5.85
C GLU A 186 -0.12 16.09 5.84
N ALA A 187 -0.68 15.47 6.86
CA ALA A 187 -2.13 15.32 7.03
C ALA A 187 -2.86 16.60 7.48
N GLY A 188 -2.19 17.77 7.46
CA GLY A 188 -2.79 19.05 7.88
C GLY A 188 -3.06 19.21 9.37
N LEU A 189 -2.53 18.34 10.23
CA LEU A 189 -2.80 18.29 11.66
C LEU A 189 -1.89 19.26 12.41
N GLN A 190 -2.43 20.39 12.85
CA GLN A 190 -1.65 21.49 13.41
C GLN A 190 -1.16 21.27 14.86
N ASN A 191 -1.83 20.38 15.62
CA ASN A 191 -1.62 20.22 17.05
C ASN A 191 -1.18 18.81 17.46
N LEU A 192 -0.59 18.04 16.52
CA LEU A 192 -0.05 16.70 16.72
C LEU A 192 1.44 16.62 16.35
N GLY A 193 2.10 15.60 16.85
CA GLY A 193 3.47 15.24 16.44
C GLY A 193 4.59 15.98 17.19
N ALA A 194 4.30 16.82 18.20
CA ALA A 194 5.31 17.48 19.02
C ALA A 194 4.90 17.55 20.49
N VAL A 195 5.89 17.61 21.38
CA VAL A 195 5.69 17.89 22.78
C VAL A 195 5.89 19.38 22.98
N ALA A 196 4.80 20.15 22.85
CA ALA A 196 4.82 21.61 22.95
C ALA A 196 3.48 22.16 23.49
N PRO A 197 3.47 23.38 24.04
CA PRO A 197 2.23 24.03 24.46
C PRO A 197 1.21 24.12 23.32
N GLY A 198 -0.04 23.71 23.57
CA GLY A 198 -1.11 23.70 22.58
C GLY A 198 -1.20 22.40 21.74
N TYR A 199 -0.23 21.50 21.85
CA TYR A 199 -0.27 20.18 21.20
C TYR A 199 -1.02 19.16 22.07
N ALA A 200 -1.61 18.17 21.41
CA ALA A 200 -2.20 17.03 22.13
C ALA A 200 -1.09 16.24 22.84
N ALA A 201 -1.35 15.87 24.08
CA ALA A 201 -0.41 15.13 24.91
C ALA A 201 -0.43 13.63 24.59
N ASP A 202 -0.16 13.29 23.33
CA ASP A 202 0.11 11.93 22.86
C ASP A 202 1.63 11.73 22.95
N MET A 203 2.11 11.02 23.97
CA MET A 203 3.53 11.02 24.34
C MET A 203 4.02 9.61 24.68
N LEU A 204 5.28 9.38 24.42
CA LEU A 204 6.02 8.18 24.84
C LEU A 204 7.15 8.59 25.80
N LEU A 205 7.36 7.80 26.85
CA LEU A 205 8.61 7.83 27.60
C LEU A 205 9.48 6.66 27.14
N VAL A 206 10.69 6.97 26.72
CA VAL A 206 11.68 6.00 26.25
C VAL A 206 13.01 6.27 26.94
N ASP A 207 13.75 5.24 27.28
CA ASP A 207 15.07 5.37 27.90
C ASP A 207 16.17 5.62 26.86
N ASP A 208 15.98 5.14 25.62
CA ASP A 208 16.90 5.29 24.51
C ASP A 208 16.14 5.66 23.23
N LEU A 209 16.57 6.78 22.61
CA LEU A 209 15.99 7.26 21.34
C LEU A 209 16.32 6.36 20.14
N ARG A 210 17.29 5.46 20.26
CA ARG A 210 17.65 4.52 19.18
C ARG A 210 16.83 3.23 19.26
N GLU A 211 16.55 2.76 20.47
CA GLU A 211 15.78 1.54 20.69
C GLU A 211 14.27 1.78 20.61
N LEU A 212 13.82 2.95 21.02
CA LEU A 212 12.41 3.38 20.98
C LEU A 212 11.44 2.33 21.57
N THR A 213 11.84 1.73 22.68
CA THR A 213 10.96 0.86 23.47
C THR A 213 10.28 1.71 24.52
N PRO A 214 8.96 1.95 24.43
CA PRO A 214 8.29 2.83 25.37
C PRO A 214 8.08 2.15 26.72
N SER A 215 8.54 2.77 27.79
CA SER A 215 8.18 2.40 29.16
C SER A 215 6.77 2.88 29.54
N HIS A 216 6.37 4.05 29.04
CA HIS A 216 5.04 4.63 29.27
C HIS A 216 4.48 5.21 27.98
N VAL A 217 3.17 5.02 27.79
CA VAL A 217 2.42 5.55 26.64
C VAL A 217 1.27 6.41 27.15
N PHE A 218 1.23 7.66 26.72
CA PHE A 218 0.17 8.60 27.02
C PHE A 218 -0.67 8.91 25.79
N TYR A 219 -1.96 8.90 25.93
CA TYR A 219 -2.93 9.33 24.94
C TYR A 219 -3.79 10.46 25.51
N ALA A 220 -3.79 11.62 24.88
CA ALA A 220 -4.48 12.81 25.36
C ALA A 220 -4.19 13.12 26.86
N GLY A 221 -2.94 12.95 27.27
CA GLY A 221 -2.47 13.18 28.65
C GLY A 221 -2.78 12.06 29.65
N LYS A 222 -3.47 11.00 29.26
CA LYS A 222 -3.77 9.84 30.11
C LYS A 222 -2.79 8.72 29.86
N LEU A 223 -2.25 8.11 30.92
CA LEU A 223 -1.44 6.91 30.83
C LEU A 223 -2.32 5.74 30.36
N VAL A 224 -1.99 5.18 29.19
CA VAL A 224 -2.77 4.11 28.56
C VAL A 224 -2.03 2.78 28.47
N ALA A 225 -0.69 2.80 28.54
CA ALA A 225 0.11 1.58 28.65
C ALA A 225 1.39 1.85 29.43
N GLN A 226 1.89 0.82 30.13
CA GLN A 226 3.12 0.86 30.92
C GLN A 226 3.80 -0.50 30.87
N GLU A 227 5.13 -0.49 30.68
CA GLU A 227 5.97 -1.69 30.63
C GLU A 227 5.38 -2.81 29.76
N GLY A 228 4.96 -2.46 28.54
CA GLY A 228 4.37 -3.37 27.58
C GLY A 228 2.94 -3.86 27.90
N ARG A 229 2.33 -3.34 28.97
CA ARG A 229 0.97 -3.72 29.38
C ARG A 229 -0.02 -2.62 29.08
N LEU A 230 -1.09 -2.94 28.35
CA LEU A 230 -2.21 -2.04 28.14
C LEU A 230 -2.97 -1.83 29.47
N LEU A 231 -3.21 -0.56 29.83
CA LEU A 231 -3.96 -0.16 31.03
C LEU A 231 -5.36 0.35 30.67
N ALA A 232 -5.54 0.80 29.42
CA ALA A 232 -6.84 1.27 28.95
C ALA A 232 -7.74 0.08 28.62
N GLU A 233 -9.02 0.20 28.95
CA GLU A 233 -10.04 -0.73 28.49
C GLU A 233 -10.32 -0.47 27.01
N ILE A 234 -10.34 -1.54 26.21
CA ILE A 234 -10.75 -1.53 24.80
C ILE A 234 -12.14 -2.16 24.76
N GLU A 235 -13.09 -1.41 24.24
CA GLU A 235 -14.44 -1.92 24.01
C GLU A 235 -14.42 -2.90 22.85
N ASP A 236 -14.84 -4.14 23.10
CA ASP A 236 -15.04 -5.13 22.05
C ASP A 236 -16.28 -4.78 21.22
N LYS A 237 -16.06 -4.46 19.96
CA LYS A 237 -17.14 -4.26 19.00
C LYS A 237 -17.26 -5.46 18.09
N SER A 238 -18.40 -6.13 18.14
CA SER A 238 -18.75 -7.19 17.19
C SER A 238 -19.54 -6.61 16.02
N TYR A 239 -19.22 -7.06 14.83
CA TYR A 239 -20.01 -6.77 13.64
C TYR A 239 -20.81 -8.02 13.23
N PRO A 240 -22.05 -7.88 12.73
CA PRO A 240 -22.78 -9.03 12.21
C PRO A 240 -22.03 -9.70 11.08
N LEU A 241 -21.82 -11.02 11.17
CA LEU A 241 -21.09 -11.81 10.16
C LEU A 241 -21.71 -11.66 8.76
N GLU A 242 -23.03 -11.57 8.69
CA GLU A 242 -23.77 -11.42 7.42
C GLU A 242 -23.40 -10.12 6.70
N SER A 243 -23.22 -9.01 7.43
CA SER A 243 -22.78 -7.74 6.84
C SER A 243 -21.28 -7.67 6.58
N ALA A 244 -20.50 -8.55 7.19
CA ALA A 244 -19.04 -8.63 7.00
C ALA A 244 -18.63 -9.60 5.89
N ASN A 245 -19.53 -10.49 5.43
CA ASN A 245 -19.22 -11.44 4.36
C ASN A 245 -19.26 -10.76 2.99
N SER A 246 -18.09 -10.54 2.42
CA SER A 246 -17.92 -9.98 1.08
C SER A 246 -17.37 -10.99 0.06
N VAL A 247 -17.41 -12.30 0.40
CA VAL A 247 -16.91 -13.37 -0.49
C VAL A 247 -18.07 -14.14 -1.08
N HIS A 248 -18.42 -13.82 -2.31
CA HIS A 248 -19.53 -14.40 -3.07
C HIS A 248 -19.00 -15.15 -4.29
N VAL A 249 -18.19 -16.18 -4.06
CA VAL A 249 -17.60 -17.00 -5.12
C VAL A 249 -18.51 -18.21 -5.36
N ARG A 250 -18.84 -18.50 -6.63
CA ARG A 250 -19.51 -19.74 -6.99
C ARG A 250 -18.65 -20.96 -6.71
N LYS A 251 -19.22 -22.14 -6.70
CA LYS A 251 -18.42 -23.38 -6.61
C LYS A 251 -17.55 -23.52 -7.87
N LEU A 252 -16.24 -23.55 -7.66
CA LEU A 252 -15.24 -23.72 -8.73
C LEU A 252 -15.01 -25.20 -9.03
N ALA A 253 -14.66 -25.49 -10.29
CA ALA A 253 -14.29 -26.79 -10.79
C ALA A 253 -12.89 -26.75 -11.43
N ALA A 254 -12.24 -27.89 -11.61
CA ALA A 254 -10.91 -27.95 -12.19
C ALA A 254 -10.82 -27.34 -13.59
N GLU A 255 -11.91 -27.41 -14.36
CA GLU A 255 -11.95 -26.85 -15.71
C GLU A 255 -11.90 -25.30 -15.71
N ASP A 256 -12.35 -24.65 -14.64
CA ASP A 256 -12.26 -23.18 -14.49
C ASP A 256 -10.81 -22.67 -14.48
N PHE A 257 -9.88 -23.56 -14.21
CA PHE A 257 -8.44 -23.24 -14.15
C PHE A 257 -7.65 -23.72 -15.37
N THR A 258 -8.35 -24.15 -16.43
CA THR A 258 -7.70 -24.70 -17.63
C THR A 258 -7.52 -23.61 -18.69
N ILE A 259 -6.27 -23.39 -19.11
CA ILE A 259 -5.95 -22.51 -20.22
C ILE A 259 -5.97 -23.34 -21.53
N HIS A 260 -6.81 -22.95 -22.46
CA HIS A 260 -6.95 -23.57 -23.78
C HIS A 260 -6.21 -22.74 -24.84
N PRO A 261 -5.01 -23.15 -25.25
CA PRO A 261 -4.29 -22.49 -26.33
C PRO A 261 -4.89 -22.83 -27.70
N PRO A 262 -4.55 -22.07 -28.76
CA PRO A 262 -5.10 -22.31 -30.12
C PRO A 262 -4.55 -23.57 -30.80
N VAL A 263 -3.63 -24.30 -30.17
CA VAL A 263 -3.04 -25.56 -30.72
C VAL A 263 -3.29 -26.69 -29.72
N SER A 264 -3.37 -27.91 -30.21
CA SER A 264 -3.62 -29.10 -29.39
C SER A 264 -2.34 -29.80 -28.90
N GLN A 265 -1.23 -29.61 -29.60
CA GLN A 265 0.05 -30.23 -29.27
C GLN A 265 1.22 -29.31 -29.67
N GLY A 266 2.37 -29.46 -29.01
CA GLY A 266 3.59 -28.74 -29.33
C GLY A 266 3.88 -27.59 -28.39
N LYS A 267 4.36 -26.46 -28.93
CA LYS A 267 4.69 -25.27 -28.15
C LYS A 267 3.88 -24.05 -28.60
N VAL A 268 3.59 -23.16 -27.67
CA VAL A 268 2.94 -21.89 -27.95
C VAL A 268 3.68 -20.77 -27.19
N LYS A 269 3.79 -19.61 -27.83
CA LYS A 269 4.28 -18.40 -27.16
C LYS A 269 3.19 -17.78 -26.31
N VAL A 270 3.52 -17.50 -25.06
CA VAL A 270 2.60 -16.87 -24.09
C VAL A 270 3.30 -15.71 -23.40
N ASN A 271 2.54 -14.70 -23.03
CA ASN A 271 2.99 -13.71 -22.06
C ASN A 271 2.74 -14.28 -20.67
N LEU A 272 3.75 -14.26 -19.82
CA LEU A 272 3.63 -14.70 -18.44
C LEU A 272 4.28 -13.68 -17.49
N MET A 273 3.85 -13.69 -16.26
CA MET A 273 4.44 -12.88 -15.20
C MET A 273 5.70 -13.55 -14.66
N LYS A 274 6.76 -12.79 -14.46
CA LYS A 274 8.00 -13.27 -13.87
C LYS A 274 8.40 -12.42 -12.68
N TYR A 275 8.46 -13.05 -11.53
CA TYR A 275 9.00 -12.44 -10.30
C TYR A 275 10.52 -12.53 -10.30
N TYR A 276 11.16 -11.41 -9.94
CA TYR A 276 12.64 -11.34 -9.85
C TYR A 276 13.12 -11.15 -8.43
N ASP A 277 12.44 -10.29 -7.68
CA ASP A 277 12.83 -9.95 -6.32
C ASP A 277 11.58 -9.75 -5.46
N MET A 278 11.41 -10.62 -4.49
CA MET A 278 10.29 -10.56 -3.56
C MET A 278 10.35 -9.31 -2.66
N ASN A 279 11.55 -8.82 -2.33
CA ASN A 279 11.70 -7.64 -1.47
C ASN A 279 11.29 -6.34 -2.17
N LEU A 280 11.48 -6.27 -3.47
CA LEU A 280 11.10 -5.11 -4.27
C LEU A 280 9.75 -5.29 -4.96
N SER A 281 9.11 -6.46 -4.80
CA SER A 281 7.87 -6.82 -5.49
C SER A 281 7.92 -6.57 -7.00
N THR A 282 9.10 -6.77 -7.63
CA THR A 282 9.30 -6.51 -9.04
C THR A 282 8.82 -7.68 -9.88
N THR A 283 7.98 -7.37 -10.85
CA THR A 283 7.40 -8.33 -11.78
C THR A 283 7.45 -7.77 -13.19
N ASP A 284 7.89 -8.59 -14.13
CA ASP A 284 7.85 -8.26 -15.55
C ASP A 284 6.90 -9.19 -16.31
N ILE A 285 6.42 -8.71 -17.45
CA ILE A 285 5.75 -9.54 -18.43
C ILE A 285 6.81 -9.99 -19.45
N VAL A 286 7.04 -11.30 -19.51
CA VAL A 286 7.98 -11.92 -20.45
C VAL A 286 7.24 -12.83 -21.42
N CYS A 287 7.75 -12.91 -22.66
CA CYS A 287 7.19 -13.81 -23.68
C CYS A 287 8.05 -15.07 -23.74
N GLU A 288 7.47 -16.21 -23.35
CA GLU A 288 8.15 -17.51 -23.35
C GLU A 288 7.37 -18.57 -24.12
N GLU A 289 8.07 -19.63 -24.57
CA GLU A 289 7.44 -20.82 -25.15
C GLU A 289 7.08 -21.82 -24.05
N VAL A 290 5.81 -22.23 -24.01
CA VAL A 290 5.33 -23.27 -23.12
C VAL A 290 4.80 -24.47 -23.87
N TRP A 291 4.84 -25.64 -23.25
CA TRP A 291 4.30 -26.86 -23.85
C TRP A 291 2.78 -26.91 -23.81
N VAL A 292 2.24 -27.51 -24.86
CA VAL A 292 0.81 -27.81 -24.99
C VAL A 292 0.66 -29.31 -25.20
N LYS A 293 -0.22 -29.91 -24.43
CA LYS A 293 -0.58 -31.32 -24.53
C LYS A 293 -2.10 -31.46 -24.42
N ASP A 294 -2.69 -32.18 -25.34
CA ASP A 294 -4.14 -32.44 -25.39
C ASP A 294 -5.01 -31.17 -25.29
N GLY A 295 -4.57 -30.09 -25.97
CA GLY A 295 -5.29 -28.82 -26.01
C GLY A 295 -5.20 -27.99 -24.72
N ARG A 296 -4.27 -28.30 -23.80
CA ARG A 296 -4.06 -27.59 -22.52
C ARG A 296 -2.60 -27.22 -22.36
N ILE A 297 -2.35 -26.15 -21.64
CA ILE A 297 -0.98 -25.81 -21.22
C ILE A 297 -0.47 -26.90 -20.28
N ASP A 298 0.71 -27.44 -20.61
CA ASP A 298 1.39 -28.46 -19.80
C ASP A 298 2.62 -27.87 -19.10
N ILE A 299 2.52 -27.75 -17.78
CA ILE A 299 3.60 -27.27 -16.91
C ILE A 299 4.35 -28.41 -16.21
N SER A 300 4.02 -29.68 -16.47
CA SER A 300 4.54 -30.83 -15.72
C SER A 300 6.06 -30.99 -15.82
N GLY A 301 6.68 -30.51 -16.88
CA GLY A 301 8.14 -30.53 -17.11
C GLY A 301 8.88 -29.32 -16.53
N ASP A 302 8.20 -28.35 -15.95
CA ASP A 302 8.78 -27.10 -15.47
C ASP A 302 8.30 -26.77 -14.06
N GLN A 303 9.15 -27.06 -13.07
CA GLN A 303 8.80 -26.90 -11.66
C GLN A 303 8.65 -25.43 -11.23
N ASP A 304 9.17 -24.47 -11.97
CA ASP A 304 9.07 -23.06 -11.63
C ASP A 304 7.85 -22.38 -12.28
N LEU A 305 7.33 -22.94 -13.36
CA LEU A 305 6.13 -22.41 -14.02
C LEU A 305 4.87 -22.84 -13.25
N LYS A 306 3.99 -21.86 -12.94
CA LYS A 306 2.73 -22.08 -12.23
C LYS A 306 1.57 -21.45 -12.98
N PHE A 307 0.36 -21.98 -12.75
CA PHE A 307 -0.86 -21.28 -13.09
C PHE A 307 -1.15 -20.21 -12.05
N VAL A 308 -1.73 -19.11 -12.49
CA VAL A 308 -2.33 -18.11 -11.60
C VAL A 308 -3.76 -17.85 -12.06
N ALA A 309 -4.66 -17.75 -11.11
CA ALA A 309 -6.05 -17.38 -11.34
C ALA A 309 -6.46 -16.23 -10.44
N VAL A 310 -7.19 -15.27 -10.99
CA VAL A 310 -7.87 -14.22 -10.23
C VAL A 310 -9.36 -14.40 -10.44
N VAL A 311 -10.07 -14.68 -9.36
CA VAL A 311 -11.52 -14.95 -9.36
C VAL A 311 -12.23 -13.77 -8.72
N ASN A 312 -13.19 -13.19 -9.44
CA ASN A 312 -14.08 -12.16 -8.87
C ASN A 312 -14.83 -12.74 -7.68
N ARG A 313 -14.63 -12.14 -6.49
CA ARG A 313 -15.28 -12.62 -5.25
C ARG A 313 -16.56 -11.89 -4.90
N TYR A 314 -16.90 -10.80 -5.59
CA TYR A 314 -17.98 -9.91 -5.18
C TYR A 314 -19.34 -10.28 -5.76
N GLU A 315 -19.37 -10.77 -6.99
CA GLU A 315 -20.60 -10.89 -7.77
C GLU A 315 -21.10 -12.33 -7.94
N GLY A 316 -20.29 -13.33 -7.58
CA GLY A 316 -20.64 -14.75 -7.77
C GLY A 316 -20.76 -15.16 -9.24
N ASN A 317 -20.17 -14.40 -10.14
CA ASN A 317 -20.19 -14.61 -11.59
C ASN A 317 -19.05 -15.51 -12.08
N ASP A 318 -18.93 -15.67 -13.40
CA ASP A 318 -17.91 -16.49 -14.06
C ASP A 318 -16.65 -15.68 -14.45
N ASN A 319 -16.44 -14.50 -13.86
CA ASN A 319 -15.29 -13.67 -14.18
C ASN A 319 -14.03 -14.22 -13.49
N ILE A 320 -13.28 -15.00 -14.25
CA ILE A 320 -12.01 -15.62 -13.84
C ILE A 320 -10.95 -15.25 -14.87
N ALA A 321 -9.90 -14.57 -14.43
CA ALA A 321 -8.72 -14.33 -15.25
C ALA A 321 -7.69 -15.43 -14.98
N LEU A 322 -7.14 -16.01 -16.04
CA LEU A 322 -6.11 -17.06 -15.96
C LEU A 322 -4.81 -16.58 -16.58
N GLY A 323 -3.71 -16.96 -15.98
CA GLY A 323 -2.38 -16.65 -16.44
C GLY A 323 -1.35 -17.67 -16.02
N LEU A 324 -0.12 -17.37 -16.36
CA LEU A 324 1.07 -18.14 -15.95
C LEU A 324 2.03 -17.23 -15.21
N VAL A 325 2.69 -17.79 -14.21
CA VAL A 325 3.68 -17.08 -13.41
C VAL A 325 4.92 -17.92 -13.20
N ARG A 326 6.09 -17.28 -13.19
CA ARG A 326 7.39 -17.87 -12.92
C ARG A 326 8.09 -17.15 -11.76
N GLY A 327 8.92 -17.86 -11.02
CA GLY A 327 9.67 -17.29 -9.89
C GLY A 327 8.85 -17.19 -8.59
N PHE A 328 7.65 -17.77 -8.56
CA PHE A 328 6.79 -17.74 -7.36
C PHE A 328 7.30 -18.65 -6.21
N GLY A 329 8.12 -19.63 -6.53
CA GLY A 329 8.83 -20.48 -5.57
C GLY A 329 8.05 -21.62 -4.95
N THR A 330 6.74 -21.76 -5.17
CA THR A 330 5.93 -22.88 -4.70
C THR A 330 6.33 -24.17 -5.40
N LYS A 331 6.72 -25.20 -4.67
CA LYS A 331 7.16 -26.51 -5.25
C LYS A 331 6.00 -27.47 -5.43
N THR A 332 5.09 -27.53 -4.48
CA THR A 332 3.93 -28.43 -4.47
C THR A 332 2.75 -27.75 -3.80
N GLY A 333 1.52 -28.12 -4.20
CA GLY A 333 0.28 -27.57 -3.67
C GLY A 333 -0.14 -26.28 -4.38
N ALA A 334 -1.03 -25.54 -3.76
CA ALA A 334 -1.53 -24.24 -4.21
C ALA A 334 -1.70 -23.31 -3.01
N LEU A 335 -1.56 -22.02 -3.26
CA LEU A 335 -1.87 -20.95 -2.31
C LEU A 335 -3.06 -20.17 -2.83
N ALA A 336 -3.95 -19.80 -1.93
CA ALA A 336 -5.10 -18.96 -2.26
C ALA A 336 -5.30 -17.90 -1.18
N SER A 337 -5.58 -16.66 -1.60
CA SER A 337 -5.81 -15.54 -0.70
C SER A 337 -6.85 -14.58 -1.27
N THR A 338 -7.68 -14.02 -0.39
CA THR A 338 -8.53 -12.86 -0.68
C THR A 338 -7.89 -11.56 -0.18
N VAL A 339 -6.71 -11.63 0.45
CA VAL A 339 -5.87 -10.49 0.76
C VAL A 339 -4.94 -10.27 -0.43
N SER A 340 -5.54 -9.94 -1.56
CA SER A 340 -4.90 -9.75 -2.85
C SER A 340 -5.05 -8.26 -3.18
N HIS A 341 -3.95 -7.58 -3.14
CA HIS A 341 -3.84 -6.13 -3.31
C HIS A 341 -4.29 -5.69 -4.71
N ASP A 342 -5.07 -4.70 -4.90
CA ASP A 342 -5.83 -3.79 -4.04
C ASP A 342 -7.31 -4.14 -4.09
N SER A 343 -7.70 -4.84 -5.13
CA SER A 343 -9.09 -5.23 -5.39
C SER A 343 -9.58 -6.34 -4.46
N HIS A 344 -8.69 -7.01 -3.72
CA HIS A 344 -8.99 -8.11 -2.81
C HIS A 344 -9.79 -9.25 -3.45
N ASN A 345 -9.63 -9.49 -4.74
CA ASN A 345 -10.19 -10.67 -5.39
C ASN A 345 -9.51 -11.96 -4.91
N LEU A 346 -10.13 -13.11 -5.13
CA LEU A 346 -9.53 -14.39 -4.80
C LEU A 346 -8.42 -14.70 -5.80
N THR A 347 -7.16 -14.59 -5.37
CA THR A 347 -5.98 -14.97 -6.17
C THR A 347 -5.50 -16.35 -5.75
N ILE A 348 -5.23 -17.21 -6.73
CA ILE A 348 -4.80 -18.61 -6.55
C ILE A 348 -3.54 -18.85 -7.40
N VAL A 349 -2.50 -19.40 -6.80
CA VAL A 349 -1.27 -19.80 -7.49
C VAL A 349 -0.89 -21.22 -7.13
#